data_d11100385213db933eb8d950e133da36
#
_entry.id   d11100385213db933eb8d950e133da36
#
_cell.length_a   1.000
_cell.length_b   1.000
_cell.length_c   1.000
_cell.angle_alpha   90.00
_cell.angle_beta   90.00
_cell.angle_gamma   90.00
#
_symmetry.space_group_name_H-M   'P 1'
#
loop_
_entity.id
_entity.type
_entity.pdbx_description
1 polymer ?
#
loop_
_entity_poly.entity_id
_entity_poly.type
_entity_poly.pdbx_seq_one_letter_code
_entity_poly.pdbx_strand_id
1 'polypeptide(L)'
;AQSVGITEMATMLRDDLRALGFQEAEVVPTDGHPGVWGYYNAGAPRTLVVYMMYDVQPVEENWRVPPFAAQLVDTELGQVVMARGATNQKGPERAFLNALSSIIAVDGKLPVNVMVLAEGEEELGSPHYGQLVDRFEARLRTADGVFFPFNSQAPDGSIAMSLGVKGILYMELESRGGSWGGPTQAEIHGSYKAIVDAPAWRLTQALASMTSRDGNTIVIPDYYNGIRPPTPEEQRLINALAARGGDERGRASLGVERYIDGLSGRDVLVRQFYHPTLNINGISSGYAGEGVKTILPHRAVAKVDSRLPYGLSPDTALARIRRHLQANGFGDIIVRQLSGYPAAQMSVEAPIIQAALSVYRKYGITPTLAPRLAGSAPFYQFTERLGLPLLFSGLGYGTGAHAPNELMLVRPVAGSRVAGLAEIEKSYVDLLFALRSAAPASRR
;
A
#
# COMPACT_ATOMS: atom_id res chain seq x y z
N ALA A 1 2.88 -4.91 22.32
CA ALA A 1 3.88 -3.81 22.24
C ALA A 1 3.59 -2.83 21.09
N GLN A 2 2.72 -3.21 20.15
CA GLN A 2 2.41 -2.40 18.95
C GLN A 2 1.19 -1.48 19.12
N SER A 3 0.55 -1.45 20.28
CA SER A 3 -0.67 -0.67 20.55
C SER A 3 -0.42 0.61 21.36
N VAL A 4 0.82 0.90 21.74
CA VAL A 4 1.15 2.09 22.55
C VAL A 4 0.99 3.34 21.70
N GLY A 5 0.18 4.29 22.17
CA GLY A 5 -0.05 5.57 21.50
C GLY A 5 -1.14 5.57 20.40
N ILE A 6 -1.70 4.42 20.03
CA ILE A 6 -2.72 4.32 18.97
C ILE A 6 -4.01 5.06 19.35
N THR A 7 -4.52 4.83 20.57
CA THR A 7 -5.74 5.49 21.06
C THR A 7 -5.54 6.99 21.27
N GLU A 8 -4.36 7.37 21.74
CA GLU A 8 -3.94 8.77 21.90
C GLU A 8 -3.90 9.47 20.55
N MET A 9 -3.35 8.82 19.51
CA MET A 9 -3.30 9.37 18.16
C MET A 9 -4.70 9.54 17.55
N ALA A 10 -5.60 8.54 17.72
CA ALA A 10 -6.99 8.66 17.29
C ALA A 10 -7.68 9.84 17.98
N THR A 11 -7.46 9.99 19.28
CA THR A 11 -7.98 11.08 20.09
C THR A 11 -7.46 12.43 19.62
N MET A 12 -6.15 12.52 19.37
CA MET A 12 -5.50 13.76 18.88
C MET A 12 -6.04 14.16 17.51
N LEU A 13 -6.18 13.22 16.56
CA LEU A 13 -6.74 13.51 15.24
C LEU A 13 -8.20 13.99 15.36
N ARG A 14 -9.02 13.34 16.19
CA ARG A 14 -10.39 13.80 16.48
C ARG A 14 -10.41 15.24 17.00
N ASP A 15 -9.51 15.58 17.92
CA ASP A 15 -9.47 16.90 18.55
C ASP A 15 -8.95 17.97 17.57
N ASP A 16 -7.98 17.62 16.71
CA ASP A 16 -7.55 18.47 15.59
C ASP A 16 -8.73 18.79 14.65
N LEU A 17 -9.54 17.79 14.29
CA LEU A 17 -10.72 18.02 13.44
C LEU A 17 -11.74 18.92 14.12
N ARG A 18 -11.98 18.77 15.42
CA ARG A 18 -12.86 19.67 16.20
C ARG A 18 -12.32 21.09 16.22
N ALA A 19 -11.03 21.26 16.43
CA ALA A 19 -10.39 22.57 16.42
C ALA A 19 -10.48 23.26 15.05
N LEU A 20 -10.52 22.49 13.96
CA LEU A 20 -10.77 22.98 12.59
C LEU A 20 -12.26 23.28 12.31
N GLY A 21 -13.18 23.07 13.28
CA GLY A 21 -14.59 23.36 13.11
C GLY A 21 -15.41 22.27 12.40
N PHE A 22 -14.92 21.03 12.36
CA PHE A 22 -15.72 19.90 11.89
C PHE A 22 -16.94 19.72 12.81
N GLN A 23 -18.13 19.68 12.24
CA GLN A 23 -19.39 19.56 12.98
C GLN A 23 -19.55 18.14 13.57
N GLU A 24 -18.92 17.15 12.97
CA GLU A 24 -18.82 15.81 13.50
C GLU A 24 -17.33 15.45 13.58
N ALA A 25 -16.88 14.96 14.73
CA ALA A 25 -15.56 14.37 14.91
C ALA A 25 -15.62 13.37 16.06
N GLU A 26 -15.44 12.09 15.78
CA GLU A 26 -15.53 11.02 16.75
C GLU A 26 -14.47 9.94 16.54
N VAL A 27 -14.07 9.29 17.62
CA VAL A 27 -13.31 8.04 17.60
C VAL A 27 -14.31 6.89 17.49
N VAL A 28 -14.13 6.05 16.48
CA VAL A 28 -15.07 5.00 16.10
C VAL A 28 -14.49 3.64 16.48
N PRO A 29 -15.13 2.87 17.38
CA PRO A 29 -14.63 1.54 17.73
C PRO A 29 -14.75 0.57 16.54
N THR A 30 -13.76 -0.33 16.46
CA THR A 30 -13.72 -1.50 15.58
C THR A 30 -13.37 -2.73 16.40
N ASP A 31 -13.32 -3.91 15.79
CA ASP A 31 -12.81 -5.13 16.45
C ASP A 31 -11.28 -5.09 16.67
N GLY A 32 -10.60 -4.09 16.12
CA GLY A 32 -9.16 -3.83 16.28
C GLY A 32 -8.87 -2.46 16.84
N HIS A 33 -7.94 -1.73 16.20
CA HIS A 33 -7.67 -0.34 16.56
C HIS A 33 -8.80 0.57 16.07
N PRO A 34 -9.19 1.61 16.86
CA PRO A 34 -10.32 2.45 16.51
C PRO A 34 -10.05 3.24 15.22
N GLY A 35 -11.11 3.63 14.52
CA GLY A 35 -11.04 4.62 13.45
C GLY A 35 -11.34 6.03 13.95
N VAL A 36 -11.16 7.02 13.06
CA VAL A 36 -11.62 8.39 13.30
C VAL A 36 -12.51 8.82 12.15
N TRP A 37 -13.71 9.28 12.48
CA TRP A 37 -14.64 9.92 11.56
C TRP A 37 -14.65 11.42 11.79
N GLY A 38 -14.68 12.20 10.70
CA GLY A 38 -14.89 13.62 10.71
C GLY A 38 -15.76 14.07 9.54
N TYR A 39 -16.62 15.08 9.78
CA TYR A 39 -17.39 15.72 8.71
C TYR A 39 -17.43 17.23 8.87
N TYR A 40 -16.95 17.93 7.85
CA TYR A 40 -17.06 19.38 7.68
C TYR A 40 -18.06 19.71 6.59
N ASN A 41 -19.21 20.28 6.96
CA ASN A 41 -20.21 20.75 6.03
C ASN A 41 -19.95 22.21 5.66
N ALA A 42 -19.39 22.46 4.49
CA ALA A 42 -19.18 23.79 3.93
C ALA A 42 -20.43 24.36 3.26
N GLY A 43 -21.51 23.59 3.12
CA GLY A 43 -22.64 23.91 2.26
C GLY A 43 -22.27 23.91 0.77
N ALA A 44 -21.22 23.21 0.39
CA ALA A 44 -20.71 23.16 -0.97
C ALA A 44 -21.36 22.03 -1.78
N PRO A 45 -21.41 22.15 -3.13
CA PRO A 45 -21.96 21.10 -3.99
C PRO A 45 -21.05 19.88 -4.14
N ARG A 46 -19.80 19.97 -3.69
CA ARG A 46 -18.79 18.91 -3.80
C ARG A 46 -18.40 18.42 -2.43
N THR A 47 -18.15 17.11 -2.34
CA THR A 47 -17.71 16.44 -1.12
C THR A 47 -16.47 15.61 -1.41
N LEU A 48 -15.41 15.81 -0.64
CA LEU A 48 -14.18 15.05 -0.68
C LEU A 48 -14.10 14.13 0.54
N VAL A 49 -13.85 12.84 0.32
CA VAL A 49 -13.39 11.94 1.38
C VAL A 49 -11.87 12.07 1.48
N VAL A 50 -11.35 12.21 2.68
CA VAL A 50 -9.91 12.16 2.96
C VAL A 50 -9.65 10.87 3.73
N TYR A 51 -8.94 9.95 3.12
CA TYR A 51 -8.44 8.76 3.77
C TYR A 51 -7.14 9.10 4.49
N MET A 52 -7.01 8.69 5.74
CA MET A 52 -5.82 8.89 6.56
C MET A 52 -5.48 7.61 7.31
N MET A 53 -4.19 7.44 7.64
CA MET A 53 -3.70 6.38 8.52
C MET A 53 -2.86 6.99 9.64
N TYR A 54 -3.07 6.57 10.87
CA TYR A 54 -2.34 7.14 11.99
C TYR A 54 -1.47 6.13 12.75
N ASP A 55 -1.43 4.87 12.32
CA ASP A 55 -0.43 3.90 12.74
C ASP A 55 0.90 4.11 11.99
N VAL A 56 1.91 3.39 12.40
CA VAL A 56 3.25 3.40 11.79
C VAL A 56 3.91 2.03 11.96
N GLN A 57 4.81 1.70 11.05
CA GLN A 57 5.64 0.49 11.17
C GLN A 57 6.48 0.49 12.46
N PRO A 58 6.74 -0.68 13.05
CA PRO A 58 7.69 -0.82 14.14
C PRO A 58 9.05 -0.20 13.81
N VAL A 59 9.74 0.26 14.83
CA VAL A 59 11.10 0.80 14.69
C VAL A 59 12.13 -0.30 14.92
N GLU A 60 13.14 -0.31 14.07
CA GLU A 60 14.33 -1.14 14.22
C GLU A 60 15.48 -0.32 14.80
N GLU A 61 16.62 -0.94 15.02
CA GLU A 61 17.84 -0.26 15.44
C GLU A 61 18.46 0.63 14.34
N ASN A 62 19.48 1.41 14.69
CA ASN A 62 20.29 2.23 13.76
C ASN A 62 19.63 3.51 13.23
N TRP A 63 18.82 4.18 14.05
CA TRP A 63 18.35 5.55 13.75
C TRP A 63 19.39 6.59 14.10
N ARG A 64 19.57 7.59 13.23
CA ARG A 64 20.44 8.76 13.45
C ARG A 64 19.92 9.70 14.54
N VAL A 65 18.61 9.72 14.72
CA VAL A 65 17.87 10.49 15.74
C VAL A 65 16.82 9.58 16.40
N PRO A 66 16.35 9.87 17.62
CA PRO A 66 15.27 9.07 18.21
C PRO A 66 14.05 9.01 17.28
N PRO A 67 13.53 7.82 16.93
CA PRO A 67 12.58 7.63 15.84
C PRO A 67 11.23 8.33 16.05
N PHE A 68 10.87 8.69 17.25
CA PHE A 68 9.61 9.39 17.57
C PHE A 68 9.81 10.84 18.02
N ALA A 69 11.02 11.40 17.88
CA ALA A 69 11.31 12.76 18.32
C ALA A 69 10.99 13.85 17.27
N ALA A 70 10.71 13.45 16.02
CA ALA A 70 10.38 14.35 14.89
C ALA A 70 11.40 15.51 14.76
N GLN A 71 12.69 15.17 14.77
CA GLN A 71 13.76 16.17 14.74
C GLN A 71 13.93 16.78 13.36
N LEU A 72 14.21 18.08 13.34
CA LEU A 72 14.69 18.76 12.14
C LEU A 72 16.18 18.45 11.96
N VAL A 73 16.52 17.92 10.79
CA VAL A 73 17.90 17.54 10.42
C VAL A 73 18.24 18.19 9.09
N ASP A 74 19.43 18.80 9.02
CA ASP A 74 19.96 19.34 7.77
C ASP A 74 20.56 18.23 6.92
N THR A 75 20.23 18.23 5.62
CA THR A 75 20.70 17.29 4.61
C THR A 75 21.14 18.05 3.35
N GLU A 76 21.72 17.35 2.38
CA GLU A 76 22.07 17.94 1.08
C GLU A 76 20.84 18.44 0.30
N LEU A 77 19.66 17.88 0.55
CA LEU A 77 18.42 18.32 -0.06
C LEU A 77 17.77 19.52 0.65
N GLY A 78 18.24 19.85 1.85
CA GLY A 78 17.70 20.87 2.74
C GLY A 78 17.30 20.32 4.10
N GLN A 79 16.45 21.03 4.83
CA GLN A 79 16.00 20.64 6.16
C GLN A 79 14.85 19.65 6.06
N VAL A 80 14.98 18.52 6.74
CA VAL A 80 13.99 17.44 6.80
C VAL A 80 13.45 17.25 8.21
N VAL A 81 12.23 16.79 8.35
CA VAL A 81 11.77 16.11 9.57
C VAL A 81 12.16 14.65 9.46
N MET A 82 12.96 14.16 10.41
CA MET A 82 13.37 12.76 10.49
C MET A 82 12.66 12.10 11.67
N ALA A 83 11.74 11.18 11.36
CA ALA A 83 11.01 10.38 12.34
C ALA A 83 10.28 9.23 11.64
N ARG A 84 9.93 8.20 12.40
CA ARG A 84 8.98 7.19 11.96
C ARG A 84 7.60 7.84 11.73
N GLY A 85 7.02 7.64 10.55
CA GLY A 85 5.78 8.28 10.11
C GLY A 85 5.97 9.66 9.47
N ALA A 86 7.22 10.15 9.30
CA ALA A 86 7.46 11.47 8.72
C ALA A 86 6.95 11.59 7.29
N THR A 87 7.15 10.57 6.45
CA THR A 87 6.60 10.53 5.08
C THR A 87 5.46 9.53 4.92
N ASN A 88 5.41 8.49 5.75
CA ASN A 88 4.39 7.44 5.72
C ASN A 88 3.63 7.35 7.06
N GLN A 89 2.59 8.17 7.32
CA GLN A 89 1.90 9.09 6.39
C GLN A 89 1.64 10.45 7.07
N LYS A 90 2.12 10.65 8.32
CA LYS A 90 1.75 11.79 9.19
C LYS A 90 2.13 13.17 8.63
N GLY A 91 3.27 13.24 7.92
CA GLY A 91 3.73 14.50 7.34
C GLY A 91 2.80 15.05 6.26
N PRO A 92 2.49 14.30 5.19
CA PRO A 92 1.53 14.71 4.16
C PRO A 92 0.13 14.98 4.73
N GLU A 93 -0.35 14.16 5.67
CA GLU A 93 -1.64 14.34 6.33
C GLU A 93 -1.69 15.61 7.18
N ARG A 94 -0.62 15.89 7.93
CA ARG A 94 -0.51 17.13 8.70
C ARG A 94 -0.48 18.36 7.79
N ALA A 95 0.27 18.29 6.69
CA ALA A 95 0.28 19.35 5.68
C ALA A 95 -1.14 19.60 5.10
N PHE A 96 -1.94 18.55 4.92
CA PHE A 96 -3.33 18.70 4.49
C PHE A 96 -4.19 19.38 5.55
N LEU A 97 -4.10 18.99 6.81
CA LEU A 97 -4.83 19.66 7.91
C LEU A 97 -4.41 21.14 8.06
N ASN A 98 -3.13 21.45 7.86
CA ASN A 98 -2.65 22.85 7.86
C ASN A 98 -3.24 23.65 6.67
N ALA A 99 -3.39 23.02 5.50
CA ALA A 99 -4.06 23.65 4.36
C ALA A 99 -5.53 23.97 4.66
N LEU A 100 -6.27 23.04 5.31
CA LEU A 100 -7.64 23.30 5.78
C LEU A 100 -7.68 24.47 6.75
N SER A 101 -6.78 24.50 7.74
CA SER A 101 -6.67 25.60 8.72
C SER A 101 -6.43 26.93 8.03
N SER A 102 -5.53 26.98 7.05
CA SER A 102 -5.20 28.19 6.28
C SER A 102 -6.41 28.72 5.50
N ILE A 103 -7.17 27.85 4.83
CA ILE A 103 -8.38 28.24 4.12
C ILE A 103 -9.43 28.78 5.08
N ILE A 104 -9.68 28.10 6.20
CA ILE A 104 -10.67 28.53 7.19
C ILE A 104 -10.28 29.89 7.79
N ALA A 105 -9.00 30.12 8.08
CA ALA A 105 -8.52 31.38 8.63
C ALA A 105 -8.70 32.58 7.67
N VAL A 106 -8.59 32.32 6.34
CA VAL A 106 -8.70 33.39 5.32
C VAL A 106 -10.13 33.55 4.81
N ASP A 107 -10.79 32.45 4.46
CA ASP A 107 -12.09 32.46 3.76
C ASP A 107 -13.28 32.18 4.70
N GLY A 108 -12.99 31.84 5.96
CA GLY A 108 -13.99 31.50 6.97
C GLY A 108 -14.64 30.11 6.80
N LYS A 109 -14.44 29.45 5.67
CA LYS A 109 -14.97 28.10 5.37
C LYS A 109 -14.21 27.41 4.25
N LEU A 110 -14.32 26.09 4.19
CA LEU A 110 -13.74 25.28 3.12
C LEU A 110 -14.51 25.44 1.79
N PRO A 111 -13.84 25.26 0.63
CA PRO A 111 -14.49 25.35 -0.68
C PRO A 111 -15.31 24.10 -1.07
N VAL A 112 -15.12 22.97 -0.37
CA VAL A 112 -15.83 21.70 -0.52
C VAL A 112 -16.22 21.15 0.85
N ASN A 113 -17.22 20.26 0.90
CA ASN A 113 -17.43 19.48 2.11
C ASN A 113 -16.31 18.45 2.25
N VAL A 114 -15.89 18.15 3.48
CA VAL A 114 -14.82 17.21 3.75
C VAL A 114 -15.30 16.13 4.72
N MET A 115 -15.16 14.87 4.32
CA MET A 115 -15.28 13.71 5.18
C MET A 115 -13.89 13.18 5.46
N VAL A 116 -13.52 12.96 6.71
CA VAL A 116 -12.29 12.27 7.10
C VAL A 116 -12.66 10.86 7.57
N LEU A 117 -12.01 9.85 7.03
CA LEU A 117 -12.10 8.47 7.49
C LEU A 117 -10.68 7.93 7.68
N ALA A 118 -10.26 7.84 8.95
CA ALA A 118 -8.91 7.43 9.31
C ALA A 118 -8.89 6.10 10.04
N GLU A 119 -7.82 5.32 9.84
CA GLU A 119 -7.59 4.04 10.50
C GLU A 119 -6.25 4.00 11.24
N GLY A 120 -6.10 3.03 12.13
CA GLY A 120 -4.88 2.77 12.90
C GLY A 120 -4.32 1.37 12.66
N GLU A 121 -4.60 0.75 11.51
CA GLU A 121 -4.20 -0.61 11.15
C GLU A 121 -3.75 -0.74 9.68
N GLU A 122 -3.43 0.35 8.99
CA GLU A 122 -3.00 0.29 7.58
C GLU A 122 -1.75 -0.55 7.45
N GLU A 123 -0.80 -0.38 8.34
CA GLU A 123 0.47 -1.10 8.38
C GLU A 123 0.32 -2.60 8.76
N LEU A 124 -0.86 -2.99 9.24
CA LEU A 124 -1.26 -4.38 9.49
C LEU A 124 -2.10 -4.98 8.33
N GLY A 125 -2.31 -4.21 7.24
CA GLY A 125 -3.13 -4.60 6.09
C GLY A 125 -4.61 -4.28 6.25
N SER A 126 -4.95 -3.31 7.09
CA SER A 126 -6.31 -2.77 7.26
C SER A 126 -7.40 -3.81 7.59
N PRO A 127 -7.19 -4.74 8.53
CA PRO A 127 -8.10 -5.87 8.75
C PRO A 127 -9.51 -5.44 9.15
N HIS A 128 -9.66 -4.30 9.83
CA HIS A 128 -10.95 -3.82 10.33
C HIS A 128 -11.45 -2.55 9.64
N TYR A 129 -10.71 -2.02 8.64
CA TYR A 129 -11.12 -0.80 7.93
C TYR A 129 -12.48 -0.94 7.24
N GLY A 130 -12.81 -2.17 6.78
CA GLY A 130 -14.12 -2.46 6.22
C GLY A 130 -15.28 -2.12 7.15
N GLN A 131 -15.12 -2.27 8.48
CA GLN A 131 -16.15 -1.93 9.48
C GLN A 131 -16.43 -0.42 9.53
N LEU A 132 -15.39 0.41 9.35
CA LEU A 132 -15.55 1.86 9.26
C LEU A 132 -16.27 2.25 7.98
N VAL A 133 -15.92 1.63 6.86
CA VAL A 133 -16.61 1.86 5.58
C VAL A 133 -18.07 1.42 5.67
N ASP A 134 -18.38 0.25 6.28
CA ASP A 134 -19.76 -0.21 6.51
C ASP A 134 -20.59 0.81 7.28
N ARG A 135 -20.03 1.33 8.37
CA ARG A 135 -20.72 2.27 9.25
C ARG A 135 -21.12 3.57 8.56
N PHE A 136 -20.28 4.06 7.66
CA PHE A 136 -20.48 5.34 6.99
C PHE A 136 -20.80 5.24 5.50
N GLU A 137 -21.09 4.02 4.99
CA GLU A 137 -21.26 3.73 3.56
C GLU A 137 -22.23 4.69 2.86
N ALA A 138 -23.43 4.89 3.44
CA ALA A 138 -24.45 5.74 2.85
C ALA A 138 -23.97 7.20 2.66
N ARG A 139 -23.13 7.70 3.57
CA ARG A 139 -22.54 9.05 3.49
C ARG A 139 -21.38 9.07 2.51
N LEU A 140 -20.47 8.11 2.61
CA LEU A 140 -19.31 8.02 1.73
C LEU A 140 -19.72 7.97 0.25
N ARG A 141 -20.80 7.24 -0.09
CA ARG A 141 -21.34 7.17 -1.47
C ARG A 141 -21.82 8.51 -2.02
N THR A 142 -22.01 9.55 -1.18
CA THR A 142 -22.38 10.88 -1.66
C THR A 142 -21.19 11.72 -2.11
N ALA A 143 -19.95 11.26 -1.85
CA ALA A 143 -18.75 11.98 -2.19
C ALA A 143 -18.45 11.94 -3.70
N ASP A 144 -17.62 12.88 -4.15
CA ASP A 144 -17.16 13.01 -5.53
C ASP A 144 -15.80 12.33 -5.79
N GLY A 145 -15.09 11.96 -4.72
CA GLY A 145 -13.81 11.26 -4.80
C GLY A 145 -13.14 11.16 -3.44
N VAL A 146 -12.03 10.45 -3.42
CA VAL A 146 -11.22 10.19 -2.23
C VAL A 146 -9.82 10.76 -2.44
N PHE A 147 -9.27 11.39 -1.44
CA PHE A 147 -7.90 11.88 -1.42
C PHE A 147 -7.11 11.22 -0.30
N PHE A 148 -5.97 10.66 -0.65
CA PHE A 148 -4.96 10.20 0.29
C PHE A 148 -3.72 11.09 0.13
N PRO A 149 -3.45 12.01 1.08
CA PRO A 149 -2.29 12.90 1.02
C PRO A 149 -1.00 12.09 0.94
N PHE A 150 -0.11 12.41 -0.01
CA PHE A 150 1.08 11.61 -0.27
C PHE A 150 2.24 12.47 -0.80
N ASN A 151 3.49 12.14 -0.45
CA ASN A 151 4.68 12.73 -1.05
C ASN A 151 5.07 11.96 -2.32
N SER A 152 4.96 12.58 -3.49
CA SER A 152 5.16 11.91 -4.78
C SER A 152 6.32 12.45 -5.61
N GLN A 153 7.03 13.49 -5.13
CA GLN A 153 8.19 14.00 -5.87
C GLN A 153 9.43 13.14 -5.64
N ALA A 154 10.19 12.94 -6.70
CA ALA A 154 11.56 12.46 -6.62
C ALA A 154 12.53 13.62 -6.29
N PRO A 155 13.80 13.36 -5.94
CA PRO A 155 14.78 14.40 -5.64
C PRO A 155 15.01 15.41 -6.77
N ASP A 156 14.71 15.06 -8.02
CA ASP A 156 14.78 15.94 -9.19
C ASP A 156 13.52 16.80 -9.40
N GLY A 157 12.52 16.67 -8.51
CA GLY A 157 11.22 17.35 -8.57
C GLY A 157 10.20 16.68 -9.48
N SER A 158 10.55 15.61 -10.19
CA SER A 158 9.58 14.88 -11.02
C SER A 158 8.54 14.13 -10.16
N ILE A 159 7.35 13.93 -10.73
CA ILE A 159 6.27 13.16 -10.09
C ILE A 159 5.96 11.92 -10.94
N ALA A 160 5.88 10.77 -10.28
CA ALA A 160 5.25 9.57 -10.82
C ALA A 160 3.91 9.36 -10.11
N MET A 161 2.81 9.36 -10.86
CA MET A 161 1.46 9.15 -10.34
C MET A 161 0.88 7.86 -10.89
N SER A 162 0.44 6.99 -9.98
CA SER A 162 -0.19 5.72 -10.36
C SER A 162 -1.72 5.83 -10.34
N LEU A 163 -2.37 5.21 -11.32
CA LEU A 163 -3.82 5.18 -11.48
C LEU A 163 -4.44 3.88 -10.94
N GLY A 164 -3.76 3.21 -10.03
CA GLY A 164 -4.22 1.98 -9.41
C GLY A 164 -3.15 1.30 -8.58
N VAL A 165 -3.55 0.22 -7.95
CA VAL A 165 -2.69 -0.67 -7.16
C VAL A 165 -3.06 -2.12 -7.44
N LYS A 166 -2.11 -3.05 -7.27
CA LYS A 166 -2.44 -4.48 -7.24
C LYS A 166 -3.18 -4.84 -5.94
N GLY A 167 -3.97 -5.89 -6.00
CA GLY A 167 -4.46 -6.58 -4.81
C GLY A 167 -3.37 -7.46 -4.19
N ILE A 168 -3.72 -8.10 -3.09
CA ILE A 168 -2.84 -9.01 -2.38
C ILE A 168 -3.63 -10.19 -1.82
N LEU A 169 -3.00 -11.36 -1.79
CA LEU A 169 -3.35 -12.49 -0.95
C LEU A 169 -2.13 -12.83 -0.11
N TYR A 170 -2.22 -12.65 1.19
CA TYR A 170 -1.19 -13.03 2.14
C TYR A 170 -1.61 -14.28 2.88
N MET A 171 -0.75 -15.31 2.91
CA MET A 171 -1.09 -16.62 3.46
C MET A 171 0.08 -17.28 4.18
N GLU A 172 -0.28 -18.20 5.04
CA GLU A 172 0.64 -19.13 5.69
C GLU A 172 0.37 -20.55 5.19
N LEU A 173 1.41 -21.25 4.77
CA LEU A 173 1.39 -22.65 4.43
C LEU A 173 2.14 -23.42 5.51
N GLU A 174 1.50 -24.45 6.05
CA GLU A 174 2.08 -25.23 7.13
C GLU A 174 2.01 -26.73 6.80
N SER A 175 3.15 -27.41 6.94
CA SER A 175 3.25 -28.86 6.95
C SER A 175 3.50 -29.36 8.36
N ARG A 176 2.71 -30.31 8.82
CA ARG A 176 2.91 -31.06 10.09
C ARG A 176 2.93 -32.53 9.83
N GLY A 177 3.65 -33.28 10.66
CA GLY A 177 3.54 -34.74 10.65
C GLY A 177 2.11 -35.20 10.92
N GLY A 178 1.71 -36.30 10.32
CA GLY A 178 0.36 -36.83 10.40
C GLY A 178 0.21 -38.16 9.65
N SER A 179 -1.00 -38.46 9.15
CA SER A 179 -1.28 -39.71 8.43
C SER A 179 -0.47 -39.89 7.13
N TRP A 180 0.02 -38.79 6.54
CA TRP A 180 0.89 -38.83 5.37
C TRP A 180 2.34 -39.20 5.71
N GLY A 181 2.72 -39.19 6.98
CA GLY A 181 4.07 -39.42 7.50
C GLY A 181 4.57 -38.26 8.39
N GLY A 182 5.86 -38.35 8.78
CA GLY A 182 6.51 -37.34 9.59
C GLY A 182 6.22 -37.45 11.10
N PRO A 183 7.04 -36.79 11.95
CA PRO A 183 6.84 -36.76 13.40
C PRO A 183 5.60 -35.94 13.74
N THR A 184 4.77 -36.44 14.70
CA THR A 184 3.48 -35.83 15.03
C THR A 184 3.47 -35.02 16.31
N GLN A 185 4.40 -35.28 17.25
CA GLN A 185 4.40 -34.65 18.58
C GLN A 185 5.56 -33.69 18.79
N ALA A 186 6.77 -34.10 18.41
CA ALA A 186 8.00 -33.34 18.60
C ALA A 186 9.02 -33.69 17.51
N GLU A 187 10.07 -32.91 17.39
CA GLU A 187 11.21 -33.22 16.57
C GLU A 187 11.89 -34.53 17.04
N ILE A 188 12.40 -35.29 16.10
CA ILE A 188 13.13 -36.53 16.35
C ILE A 188 14.57 -36.42 15.81
N HIS A 189 15.40 -37.38 16.07
CA HIS A 189 16.79 -37.39 15.57
C HIS A 189 16.82 -37.52 14.05
N GLY A 190 17.64 -36.70 13.38
CA GLY A 190 17.71 -36.58 11.92
C GLY A 190 18.10 -37.87 11.20
N SER A 191 18.76 -38.81 11.88
CA SER A 191 19.11 -40.15 11.30
C SER A 191 17.87 -40.95 10.88
N TYR A 192 16.71 -40.70 11.51
CA TYR A 192 15.46 -41.37 11.13
C TYR A 192 14.88 -40.91 9.79
N LYS A 193 15.49 -39.90 9.12
CA LYS A 193 15.08 -39.50 7.77
C LYS A 193 15.09 -40.65 6.75
N ALA A 194 15.88 -41.67 7.01
CA ALA A 194 15.91 -42.88 6.15
C ALA A 194 14.58 -43.66 6.12
N ILE A 195 13.75 -43.51 7.18
CA ILE A 195 12.52 -44.28 7.36
C ILE A 195 11.31 -43.42 7.76
N VAL A 196 11.48 -42.08 7.93
CA VAL A 196 10.44 -41.16 8.34
C VAL A 196 10.40 -40.00 7.37
N ASP A 197 9.20 -39.62 6.93
CA ASP A 197 8.97 -38.43 6.12
C ASP A 197 9.27 -37.14 6.89
N ALA A 198 9.58 -36.07 6.17
CA ALA A 198 9.98 -34.80 6.77
C ALA A 198 9.06 -33.64 6.35
N PRO A 199 8.38 -32.98 7.29
CA PRO A 199 7.57 -31.81 7.01
C PRO A 199 8.28 -30.69 6.25
N ALA A 200 9.58 -30.49 6.53
CA ALA A 200 10.38 -29.51 5.79
C ALA A 200 10.46 -29.80 4.29
N TRP A 201 10.76 -31.06 3.93
CA TRP A 201 10.80 -31.49 2.52
C TRP A 201 9.42 -31.43 1.88
N ARG A 202 8.36 -31.82 2.62
CA ARG A 202 6.99 -31.81 2.11
C ARG A 202 6.54 -30.39 1.80
N LEU A 203 6.81 -29.43 2.67
CA LEU A 203 6.50 -28.02 2.42
C LEU A 203 7.30 -27.46 1.24
N THR A 204 8.61 -27.78 1.17
CA THR A 204 9.47 -27.36 0.05
C THR A 204 8.97 -27.88 -1.29
N GLN A 205 8.55 -29.14 -1.35
CA GLN A 205 8.00 -29.75 -2.57
C GLN A 205 6.64 -29.15 -2.94
N ALA A 206 5.78 -28.87 -1.96
CA ALA A 206 4.51 -28.21 -2.17
C ALA A 206 4.70 -26.80 -2.74
N LEU A 207 5.62 -26.01 -2.18
CA LEU A 207 5.98 -24.69 -2.70
C LEU A 207 6.55 -24.78 -4.12
N ALA A 208 7.50 -25.68 -4.35
CA ALA A 208 8.12 -25.87 -5.65
C ALA A 208 7.13 -26.36 -6.73
N SER A 209 6.05 -27.06 -6.35
CA SER A 209 5.02 -27.51 -7.30
C SER A 209 4.20 -26.36 -7.89
N MET A 210 4.16 -25.20 -7.23
CA MET A 210 3.33 -24.04 -7.62
C MET A 210 4.00 -23.16 -8.68
N THR A 211 5.31 -23.29 -8.86
CA THR A 211 6.07 -22.46 -9.80
C THR A 211 6.91 -23.30 -10.75
N SER A 212 7.38 -22.70 -11.87
CA SER A 212 8.44 -23.25 -12.68
C SER A 212 9.71 -23.46 -11.84
N ARG A 213 10.65 -24.27 -12.37
CA ARG A 213 11.87 -24.64 -11.64
C ARG A 213 12.72 -23.45 -11.18
N ASP A 214 12.70 -22.36 -11.93
CA ASP A 214 13.39 -21.09 -11.63
C ASP A 214 12.59 -20.17 -10.71
N GLY A 215 11.33 -20.52 -10.35
CA GLY A 215 10.44 -19.72 -9.53
C GLY A 215 9.73 -18.57 -10.24
N ASN A 216 9.99 -18.33 -11.51
CA ASN A 216 9.57 -17.12 -12.23
C ASN A 216 8.14 -17.18 -12.77
N THR A 217 7.62 -18.38 -13.03
CA THR A 217 6.28 -18.58 -13.59
C THR A 217 5.42 -19.40 -12.64
N ILE A 218 4.21 -18.93 -12.35
CA ILE A 218 3.21 -19.67 -11.57
C ILE A 218 2.62 -20.74 -12.50
N VAL A 219 2.75 -22.03 -12.15
CA VAL A 219 2.24 -23.16 -12.94
C VAL A 219 0.93 -23.74 -12.40
N ILE A 220 0.34 -23.08 -11.43
CA ILE A 220 -1.00 -23.43 -10.91
C ILE A 220 -2.00 -23.30 -12.05
N PRO A 221 -2.78 -24.35 -12.37
CA PRO A 221 -3.79 -24.29 -13.43
C PRO A 221 -4.76 -23.13 -13.25
N ASP A 222 -5.06 -22.44 -14.34
CA ASP A 222 -5.98 -21.31 -14.40
C ASP A 222 -5.56 -20.07 -13.62
N TYR A 223 -4.37 -20.02 -12.99
CA TYR A 223 -4.00 -18.93 -12.08
C TYR A 223 -4.05 -17.54 -12.74
N TYR A 224 -3.83 -17.47 -14.04
CA TYR A 224 -3.87 -16.24 -14.84
C TYR A 224 -5.26 -15.92 -15.40
N ASN A 225 -6.22 -16.85 -15.32
CA ASN A 225 -7.56 -16.64 -15.89
C ASN A 225 -8.32 -15.56 -15.12
N GLY A 226 -8.98 -14.67 -15.86
CA GLY A 226 -9.72 -13.53 -15.33
C GLY A 226 -8.89 -12.26 -15.18
N ILE A 227 -7.56 -12.32 -15.30
CA ILE A 227 -6.72 -11.12 -15.30
C ILE A 227 -7.06 -10.28 -16.52
N ARG A 228 -7.42 -9.02 -16.29
CA ARG A 228 -7.75 -8.08 -17.35
C ARG A 228 -6.48 -7.62 -18.07
N PRO A 229 -6.40 -7.75 -19.38
CA PRO A 229 -5.29 -7.19 -20.14
C PRO A 229 -5.29 -5.65 -20.09
N PRO A 230 -4.16 -4.99 -20.40
CA PRO A 230 -4.11 -3.54 -20.43
C PRO A 230 -5.05 -2.98 -21.51
N THR A 231 -5.82 -1.95 -21.13
CA THR A 231 -6.66 -1.18 -22.06
C THR A 231 -5.79 -0.40 -23.05
N PRO A 232 -6.33 0.13 -24.15
CA PRO A 232 -5.58 0.99 -25.06
C PRO A 232 -4.95 2.21 -24.39
N GLU A 233 -5.62 2.78 -23.39
CA GLU A 233 -5.08 3.88 -22.58
C GLU A 233 -3.91 3.42 -21.71
N GLU A 234 -4.08 2.34 -20.97
CA GLU A 234 -3.01 1.77 -20.14
C GLU A 234 -1.80 1.36 -21.00
N GLN A 235 -2.02 0.84 -22.22
CA GLN A 235 -0.93 0.56 -23.17
C GLN A 235 -0.17 1.82 -23.56
N ARG A 236 -0.88 2.96 -23.79
CA ARG A 236 -0.21 4.23 -24.06
C ARG A 236 0.66 4.69 -22.88
N LEU A 237 0.15 4.55 -21.65
CA LEU A 237 0.93 4.87 -20.44
C LEU A 237 2.17 3.99 -20.30
N ILE A 238 2.05 2.68 -20.51
CA ILE A 238 3.18 1.75 -20.46
C ILE A 238 4.23 2.11 -21.54
N ASN A 239 3.80 2.40 -22.75
CA ASN A 239 4.71 2.79 -23.83
C ASN A 239 5.43 4.11 -23.53
N ALA A 240 4.73 5.08 -22.93
CA ALA A 240 5.33 6.35 -22.51
C ALA A 240 6.35 6.16 -21.38
N LEU A 241 6.08 5.27 -20.43
CA LEU A 241 7.02 4.90 -19.37
C LEU A 241 8.27 4.22 -19.93
N ALA A 242 8.08 3.24 -20.83
CA ALA A 242 9.19 2.53 -21.47
C ALA A 242 10.08 3.48 -22.28
N ALA A 243 9.47 4.37 -23.09
CA ALA A 243 10.20 5.35 -23.89
C ALA A 243 11.05 6.34 -23.06
N ARG A 244 10.72 6.50 -21.77
CA ARG A 244 11.49 7.30 -20.82
C ARG A 244 12.50 6.47 -20.00
N GLY A 245 12.79 5.23 -20.37
CA GLY A 245 13.69 4.34 -19.61
C GLY A 245 13.14 3.94 -18.25
N GLY A 246 11.84 3.67 -18.18
CA GLY A 246 11.17 3.30 -16.93
C GLY A 246 11.71 2.01 -16.30
N ASP A 247 12.05 1.04 -17.13
CA ASP A 247 12.68 -0.22 -16.72
C ASP A 247 14.11 -0.03 -16.19
N GLU A 248 14.93 0.78 -16.87
CA GLU A 248 16.32 1.05 -16.46
C GLU A 248 16.36 1.78 -15.10
N ARG A 249 15.51 2.80 -14.92
CA ARG A 249 15.39 3.48 -13.62
C ARG A 249 14.87 2.55 -12.53
N GLY A 250 13.90 1.71 -12.86
CA GLY A 250 13.40 0.67 -11.96
C GLY A 250 14.51 -0.29 -11.53
N ARG A 251 15.31 -0.79 -12.49
CA ARG A 251 16.44 -1.68 -12.23
C ARG A 251 17.47 -1.03 -11.29
N ALA A 252 17.84 0.21 -11.55
CA ALA A 252 18.77 0.96 -10.71
C ALA A 252 18.22 1.19 -9.29
N SER A 253 16.95 1.57 -9.18
CA SER A 253 16.27 1.79 -7.89
C SER A 253 16.16 0.52 -7.04
N LEU A 254 15.96 -0.64 -7.68
CA LEU A 254 15.89 -1.93 -7.01
C LEU A 254 17.27 -2.53 -6.67
N GLY A 255 18.35 -1.95 -7.18
CA GLY A 255 19.71 -2.45 -6.96
C GLY A 255 19.95 -3.84 -7.58
N VAL A 256 19.27 -4.18 -8.69
CA VAL A 256 19.41 -5.47 -9.36
C VAL A 256 20.19 -5.33 -10.68
N GLU A 257 21.01 -6.32 -11.02
CA GLU A 257 21.81 -6.30 -12.25
C GLU A 257 20.98 -6.64 -13.50
N ARG A 258 19.95 -7.49 -13.33
CA ARG A 258 19.06 -7.93 -14.42
C ARG A 258 17.67 -8.24 -13.91
N TYR A 259 16.71 -8.19 -14.79
CA TYR A 259 15.36 -8.71 -14.56
C TYR A 259 15.29 -10.21 -14.88
N ILE A 260 14.26 -10.89 -14.35
CA ILE A 260 13.94 -12.28 -14.62
C ILE A 260 13.76 -12.50 -16.14
N ASP A 261 14.06 -13.69 -16.62
CA ASP A 261 13.85 -14.10 -18.02
C ASP A 261 14.51 -13.17 -19.06
N GLY A 262 15.48 -12.34 -18.65
CA GLY A 262 16.11 -11.36 -19.55
C GLY A 262 15.18 -10.24 -20.02
N LEU A 263 14.08 -9.98 -19.32
CA LEU A 263 13.11 -8.94 -19.66
C LEU A 263 13.76 -7.56 -19.72
N SER A 264 13.28 -6.72 -20.61
CA SER A 264 13.74 -5.33 -20.77
C SER A 264 12.60 -4.43 -21.32
N GLY A 265 12.78 -3.14 -21.19
CA GLY A 265 11.89 -2.15 -21.79
C GLY A 265 10.43 -2.31 -21.36
N ARG A 266 9.55 -2.28 -22.35
CA ARG A 266 8.11 -2.41 -22.17
C ARG A 266 7.67 -3.70 -21.45
N ASP A 267 8.34 -4.82 -21.73
CA ASP A 267 7.92 -6.13 -21.22
C ASP A 267 8.12 -6.26 -19.71
N VAL A 268 9.14 -5.60 -19.15
CA VAL A 268 9.30 -5.44 -17.70
C VAL A 268 8.07 -4.78 -17.09
N LEU A 269 7.63 -3.67 -17.67
CA LEU A 269 6.49 -2.89 -17.16
C LEU A 269 5.17 -3.67 -17.27
N VAL A 270 4.96 -4.37 -18.39
CA VAL A 270 3.79 -5.25 -18.55
C VAL A 270 3.80 -6.34 -17.50
N ARG A 271 4.95 -7.02 -17.33
CA ARG A 271 5.10 -8.08 -16.31
C ARG A 271 4.84 -7.52 -14.91
N GLN A 272 5.43 -6.38 -14.57
CA GLN A 272 5.28 -5.74 -13.28
C GLN A 272 3.83 -5.38 -12.96
N PHE A 273 3.09 -4.83 -13.91
CA PHE A 273 1.75 -4.30 -13.66
C PHE A 273 0.62 -5.32 -13.85
N TYR A 274 0.80 -6.32 -14.74
CA TYR A 274 -0.29 -7.20 -15.18
C TYR A 274 -0.07 -8.68 -14.86
N HIS A 275 1.08 -9.08 -14.34
CA HIS A 275 1.29 -10.47 -13.91
C HIS A 275 1.13 -10.60 -12.39
N PRO A 276 0.53 -11.70 -11.91
CA PRO A 276 0.54 -12.03 -10.49
C PRO A 276 1.94 -12.42 -10.04
N THR A 277 2.18 -12.34 -8.75
CA THR A 277 3.38 -12.88 -8.12
C THR A 277 3.00 -14.06 -7.23
N LEU A 278 3.97 -14.90 -6.92
CA LEU A 278 3.91 -15.84 -5.82
C LEU A 278 5.28 -15.80 -5.14
N ASN A 279 5.35 -15.14 -3.99
CA ASN A 279 6.59 -14.84 -3.30
C ASN A 279 6.64 -15.53 -1.95
N ILE A 280 7.80 -16.12 -1.61
CA ILE A 280 8.06 -16.67 -0.28
C ILE A 280 8.73 -15.58 0.54
N ASN A 281 8.00 -15.00 1.50
CA ASN A 281 8.50 -13.95 2.39
C ASN A 281 9.36 -14.50 3.52
N GLY A 282 9.11 -15.76 3.89
CA GLY A 282 9.88 -16.45 4.92
C GLY A 282 9.52 -17.92 4.96
N ILE A 283 10.50 -18.73 5.32
CA ILE A 283 10.33 -20.17 5.54
C ILE A 283 11.07 -20.56 6.81
N SER A 284 10.46 -21.36 7.66
CA SER A 284 11.05 -21.79 8.91
C SER A 284 10.73 -23.26 9.21
N SER A 285 11.77 -24.01 9.64
CA SER A 285 11.62 -25.38 10.12
C SER A 285 12.89 -25.80 10.83
N GLY A 286 12.75 -26.49 11.95
CA GLY A 286 13.88 -27.04 12.69
C GLY A 286 14.77 -25.98 13.35
N TYR A 287 16.07 -26.22 13.32
CA TYR A 287 17.07 -25.41 14.01
C TYR A 287 17.76 -24.43 13.06
N ALA A 288 17.74 -23.18 13.42
CA ALA A 288 18.40 -22.09 12.68
C ALA A 288 19.37 -21.28 13.55
N GLY A 289 19.71 -21.77 14.77
CA GLY A 289 20.68 -21.13 15.65
C GLY A 289 22.13 -21.47 15.26
N GLU A 290 23.07 -20.94 16.03
CA GLU A 290 24.50 -21.19 15.86
C GLU A 290 24.87 -22.65 16.13
N GLY A 291 25.81 -23.19 15.37
CA GLY A 291 26.30 -24.58 15.48
C GLY A 291 25.40 -25.59 14.75
N VAL A 292 25.41 -26.84 15.20
CA VAL A 292 24.71 -27.96 14.55
C VAL A 292 23.73 -28.65 15.51
N LYS A 293 22.51 -28.91 15.04
CA LYS A 293 21.51 -29.75 15.72
C LYS A 293 20.94 -30.75 14.73
N THR A 294 21.20 -32.04 14.92
CA THR A 294 20.75 -33.12 14.02
C THR A 294 19.33 -33.52 14.35
N ILE A 295 18.35 -32.85 13.74
CA ILE A 295 16.92 -33.07 14.01
C ILE A 295 16.14 -33.27 12.70
N LEU A 296 15.00 -33.97 12.80
CA LEU A 296 13.92 -34.01 11.83
C LEU A 296 12.71 -33.32 12.47
N PRO A 297 12.39 -32.09 12.00
CA PRO A 297 11.32 -31.28 12.58
C PRO A 297 9.94 -31.92 12.39
N HIS A 298 9.04 -31.71 13.34
CA HIS A 298 7.63 -32.13 13.24
C HIS A 298 6.75 -31.11 12.50
N ARG A 299 7.30 -29.93 12.19
CA ARG A 299 6.56 -28.81 11.60
C ARG A 299 7.48 -27.99 10.68
N ALA A 300 6.90 -27.47 9.59
CA ALA A 300 7.51 -26.48 8.72
C ALA A 300 6.46 -25.44 8.30
N VAL A 301 6.83 -24.17 8.23
CA VAL A 301 5.94 -23.06 7.92
C VAL A 301 6.55 -22.16 6.86
N ALA A 302 5.76 -21.71 5.90
CA ALA A 302 6.11 -20.66 4.95
C ALA A 302 5.09 -19.51 5.01
N LYS A 303 5.60 -18.29 5.00
CA LYS A 303 4.83 -17.07 4.73
C LYS A 303 4.94 -16.76 3.25
N VAL A 304 3.79 -16.65 2.59
CA VAL A 304 3.71 -16.48 1.14
C VAL A 304 2.75 -15.35 0.83
N ASP A 305 3.11 -14.48 -0.12
CA ASP A 305 2.16 -13.54 -0.70
C ASP A 305 2.02 -13.73 -2.21
N SER A 306 0.85 -13.35 -2.72
CA SER A 306 0.58 -13.19 -4.14
C SER A 306 0.03 -11.79 -4.41
N ARG A 307 0.73 -11.01 -5.24
CA ARG A 307 0.23 -9.75 -5.75
C ARG A 307 -0.73 -10.03 -6.90
N LEU A 308 -1.93 -9.49 -6.79
CA LEU A 308 -3.05 -9.85 -7.67
C LEU A 308 -3.34 -8.70 -8.64
N PRO A 309 -3.17 -8.90 -9.96
CA PRO A 309 -3.62 -7.93 -10.95
C PRO A 309 -5.15 -7.80 -10.96
N TYR A 310 -5.65 -6.71 -11.56
CA TYR A 310 -7.08 -6.47 -11.72
C TYR A 310 -7.76 -7.63 -12.46
N GLY A 311 -8.87 -8.13 -11.89
CA GLY A 311 -9.62 -9.28 -12.40
C GLY A 311 -9.30 -10.62 -11.71
N LEU A 312 -8.29 -10.67 -10.82
CA LEU A 312 -8.01 -11.83 -9.97
C LEU A 312 -8.29 -11.49 -8.51
N SER A 313 -9.30 -12.10 -7.91
CA SER A 313 -9.64 -11.88 -6.49
C SER A 313 -8.80 -12.77 -5.56
N PRO A 314 -8.61 -12.38 -4.28
CA PRO A 314 -7.95 -13.21 -3.28
C PRO A 314 -8.59 -14.59 -3.12
N ASP A 315 -9.92 -14.65 -3.05
CA ASP A 315 -10.67 -15.91 -2.88
C ASP A 315 -10.45 -16.86 -4.06
N THR A 316 -10.47 -16.31 -5.29
CA THR A 316 -10.20 -17.09 -6.50
C THR A 316 -8.77 -17.61 -6.51
N ALA A 317 -7.79 -16.79 -6.17
CA ALA A 317 -6.39 -17.18 -6.10
C ALA A 317 -6.16 -18.28 -5.04
N LEU A 318 -6.73 -18.09 -3.84
CA LEU A 318 -6.64 -19.06 -2.75
C LEU A 318 -7.28 -20.40 -3.11
N ALA A 319 -8.45 -20.37 -3.74
CA ALA A 319 -9.15 -21.59 -4.20
C ALA A 319 -8.32 -22.36 -5.24
N ARG A 320 -7.64 -21.65 -6.16
CA ARG A 320 -6.75 -22.26 -7.17
C ARG A 320 -5.52 -22.87 -6.52
N ILE A 321 -4.90 -22.21 -5.55
CA ILE A 321 -3.77 -22.73 -4.78
C ILE A 321 -4.17 -24.01 -4.05
N ARG A 322 -5.26 -24.00 -3.30
CA ARG A 322 -5.75 -25.18 -2.55
C ARG A 322 -6.04 -26.35 -3.48
N ARG A 323 -6.70 -26.10 -4.60
CA ARG A 323 -6.99 -27.12 -5.62
C ARG A 323 -5.71 -27.72 -6.21
N HIS A 324 -4.73 -26.88 -6.52
CA HIS A 324 -3.44 -27.31 -7.02
C HIS A 324 -2.69 -28.20 -6.02
N LEU A 325 -2.62 -27.80 -4.76
CA LEU A 325 -1.99 -28.60 -3.70
C LEU A 325 -2.70 -29.95 -3.53
N GLN A 326 -4.02 -29.98 -3.52
CA GLN A 326 -4.81 -31.20 -3.45
C GLN A 326 -4.54 -32.13 -4.64
N ALA A 327 -4.52 -31.60 -5.85
CA ALA A 327 -4.31 -32.36 -7.08
C ALA A 327 -2.89 -32.95 -7.19
N ASN A 328 -1.90 -32.31 -6.54
CA ASN A 328 -0.50 -32.76 -6.53
C ASN A 328 -0.14 -33.57 -5.27
N GLY A 329 -1.14 -34.05 -4.51
CA GLY A 329 -0.91 -34.90 -3.34
C GLY A 329 -0.47 -34.15 -2.08
N PHE A 330 -0.63 -32.83 -2.03
CA PHE A 330 -0.29 -31.96 -0.88
C PHE A 330 -1.55 -31.46 -0.15
N GLY A 331 -2.63 -32.19 -0.18
CA GLY A 331 -3.89 -31.79 0.47
C GLY A 331 -3.84 -31.72 2.00
N ASP A 332 -2.80 -32.25 2.62
CA ASP A 332 -2.49 -32.15 4.05
C ASP A 332 -1.82 -30.81 4.43
N ILE A 333 -1.29 -30.05 3.48
CA ILE A 333 -0.75 -28.71 3.75
C ILE A 333 -1.88 -27.79 4.21
N ILE A 334 -1.72 -27.25 5.40
CA ILE A 334 -2.67 -26.30 5.98
C ILE A 334 -2.42 -24.94 5.35
N VAL A 335 -3.39 -24.40 4.61
CA VAL A 335 -3.31 -23.08 3.99
C VAL A 335 -4.25 -22.12 4.74
N ARG A 336 -3.67 -21.17 5.47
CA ARG A 336 -4.40 -20.10 6.17
C ARG A 336 -4.23 -18.79 5.42
N GLN A 337 -5.34 -18.16 5.07
CA GLN A 337 -5.33 -16.76 4.64
C GLN A 337 -5.10 -15.87 5.87
N LEU A 338 -4.14 -14.97 5.79
CA LEU A 338 -3.84 -14.00 6.84
C LEU A 338 -4.46 -12.65 6.52
N SER A 339 -4.41 -12.25 5.24
CA SER A 339 -5.00 -11.01 4.73
C SER A 339 -5.26 -11.16 3.23
N GLY A 340 -6.12 -10.32 2.67
CA GLY A 340 -6.33 -10.30 1.23
C GLY A 340 -7.39 -9.30 0.80
N TYR A 341 -7.09 -8.57 -0.28
CA TYR A 341 -8.02 -7.66 -0.93
C TYR A 341 -7.70 -7.53 -2.42
N PRO A 342 -8.72 -7.19 -3.25
CA PRO A 342 -8.55 -7.07 -4.69
C PRO A 342 -7.75 -5.82 -5.08
N ALA A 343 -7.36 -5.76 -6.36
CA ALA A 343 -6.77 -4.58 -6.97
C ALA A 343 -7.76 -3.42 -7.05
N ALA A 344 -7.23 -2.20 -7.11
CA ALA A 344 -8.00 -0.98 -7.34
C ALA A 344 -7.51 -0.29 -8.61
N GLN A 345 -8.44 0.33 -9.38
CA GLN A 345 -8.12 1.03 -10.61
C GLN A 345 -8.93 2.31 -10.72
N MET A 346 -8.28 3.41 -11.07
CA MET A 346 -8.87 4.71 -11.31
C MET A 346 -8.75 5.10 -12.78
N SER A 347 -9.73 5.88 -13.27
CA SER A 347 -9.62 6.51 -14.60
C SER A 347 -8.84 7.82 -14.51
N VAL A 348 -8.01 8.10 -15.50
CA VAL A 348 -7.34 9.41 -15.60
C VAL A 348 -8.38 10.55 -15.75
N GLU A 349 -9.54 10.26 -16.33
CA GLU A 349 -10.62 11.24 -16.54
C GLU A 349 -11.42 11.55 -15.27
N ALA A 350 -11.13 10.86 -14.16
CA ALA A 350 -11.82 11.14 -12.90
C ALA A 350 -11.60 12.58 -12.44
N PRO A 351 -12.66 13.30 -11.98
CA PRO A 351 -12.55 14.73 -11.62
C PRO A 351 -11.43 15.05 -10.66
N ILE A 352 -11.22 14.23 -9.64
CA ILE A 352 -10.15 14.43 -8.66
C ILE A 352 -8.76 14.24 -9.28
N ILE A 353 -8.59 13.31 -10.22
CA ILE A 353 -7.34 13.11 -10.95
C ILE A 353 -7.07 14.32 -11.85
N GLN A 354 -8.08 14.79 -12.59
CA GLN A 354 -7.95 15.98 -13.44
C GLN A 354 -7.66 17.25 -12.63
N ALA A 355 -8.27 17.40 -11.43
CA ALA A 355 -7.96 18.46 -10.49
C ALA A 355 -6.48 18.43 -10.08
N ALA A 356 -5.95 17.26 -9.67
CA ALA A 356 -4.53 17.10 -9.35
C ALA A 356 -3.61 17.42 -10.53
N LEU A 357 -3.93 16.93 -11.73
CA LEU A 357 -3.16 17.24 -12.93
C LEU A 357 -3.15 18.74 -13.27
N SER A 358 -4.26 19.45 -12.99
CA SER A 358 -4.32 20.91 -13.17
C SER A 358 -3.43 21.65 -12.18
N VAL A 359 -3.41 21.18 -10.91
CA VAL A 359 -2.52 21.71 -9.88
C VAL A 359 -1.05 21.50 -10.26
N TYR A 360 -0.66 20.29 -10.66
CA TYR A 360 0.72 20.03 -11.05
C TYR A 360 1.18 20.92 -12.22
N ARG A 361 0.31 21.13 -13.23
CA ARG A 361 0.59 22.08 -14.32
C ARG A 361 0.81 23.51 -13.82
N LYS A 362 0.03 23.96 -12.82
CA LYS A 362 0.23 25.28 -12.19
C LYS A 362 1.62 25.41 -11.56
N TYR A 363 2.17 24.32 -11.01
CA TYR A 363 3.52 24.26 -10.45
C TYR A 363 4.60 23.89 -11.49
N GLY A 364 4.27 23.89 -12.80
CA GLY A 364 5.21 23.60 -13.87
C GLY A 364 5.61 22.12 -13.97
N ILE A 365 4.83 21.22 -13.38
CA ILE A 365 5.11 19.78 -13.32
C ILE A 365 4.16 19.04 -14.27
N THR A 366 4.74 18.20 -15.14
CA THR A 366 3.99 17.20 -15.91
C THR A 366 4.28 15.83 -15.33
N PRO A 367 3.36 15.25 -14.56
CA PRO A 367 3.61 13.95 -13.93
C PRO A 367 3.72 12.83 -14.96
N THR A 368 4.55 11.86 -14.67
CA THR A 368 4.59 10.60 -15.41
C THR A 368 3.52 9.69 -14.85
N LEU A 369 2.56 9.32 -15.69
CA LEU A 369 1.45 8.47 -15.27
C LEU A 369 1.80 6.99 -15.47
N ALA A 370 1.57 6.19 -14.42
CA ALA A 370 1.62 4.73 -14.47
C ALA A 370 0.21 4.15 -14.38
N PRO A 371 -0.10 3.05 -15.09
CA PRO A 371 -1.43 2.45 -15.01
C PRO A 371 -1.74 1.96 -13.60
N ARG A 372 -0.73 1.50 -12.85
CA ARG A 372 -0.86 1.09 -11.45
C ARG A 372 0.50 0.97 -10.76
N LEU A 373 0.48 0.96 -9.44
CA LEU A 373 1.61 0.56 -8.62
C LEU A 373 1.65 -0.98 -8.52
N ALA A 374 2.84 -1.55 -8.45
CA ALA A 374 3.02 -2.99 -8.20
C ALA A 374 2.68 -3.38 -6.75
N GLY A 375 2.72 -2.41 -5.84
CA GLY A 375 2.30 -2.55 -4.45
C GLY A 375 0.79 -2.65 -4.30
N SER A 376 0.34 -2.83 -3.06
CA SER A 376 -1.07 -3.03 -2.70
C SER A 376 -1.46 -2.11 -1.54
N ALA A 377 -2.69 -1.63 -1.57
CA ALA A 377 -3.33 -0.84 -0.53
C ALA A 377 -4.85 -1.12 -0.55
N PRO A 378 -5.61 -0.88 0.53
CA PRO A 378 -7.02 -1.25 0.62
C PRO A 378 -7.95 -0.31 -0.18
N PHE A 379 -7.45 0.27 -1.25
CA PHE A 379 -8.17 1.27 -2.07
C PHE A 379 -9.42 0.73 -2.75
N TYR A 380 -9.55 -0.60 -2.88
CA TYR A 380 -10.74 -1.26 -3.39
C TYR A 380 -12.01 -0.90 -2.60
N GLN A 381 -11.85 -0.58 -1.31
CA GLN A 381 -12.96 -0.13 -0.47
C GLN A 381 -13.64 1.11 -1.07
N PHE A 382 -12.84 2.00 -1.66
CA PHE A 382 -13.35 3.20 -2.30
C PHE A 382 -13.72 2.96 -3.76
N THR A 383 -12.82 2.36 -4.54
CA THR A 383 -12.98 2.25 -6.00
C THR A 383 -14.01 1.22 -6.42
N GLU A 384 -13.89 0.00 -5.91
CA GLU A 384 -14.73 -1.13 -6.33
C GLU A 384 -16.03 -1.18 -5.52
N ARG A 385 -15.94 -0.94 -4.22
CA ARG A 385 -17.09 -1.05 -3.33
C ARG A 385 -17.99 0.19 -3.36
N LEU A 386 -17.41 1.39 -3.27
CA LEU A 386 -18.16 2.65 -3.23
C LEU A 386 -18.29 3.32 -4.60
N GLY A 387 -17.51 2.91 -5.60
CA GLY A 387 -17.48 3.52 -6.93
C GLY A 387 -16.85 4.92 -6.93
N LEU A 388 -16.02 5.24 -5.95
CA LEU A 388 -15.37 6.54 -5.80
C LEU A 388 -13.96 6.52 -6.38
N PRO A 389 -13.60 7.46 -7.26
CA PRO A 389 -12.22 7.61 -7.70
C PRO A 389 -11.33 8.07 -6.54
N LEU A 390 -10.11 7.54 -6.48
CA LEU A 390 -9.15 7.86 -5.45
C LEU A 390 -7.88 8.48 -6.06
N LEU A 391 -7.41 9.57 -5.44
CA LEU A 391 -6.11 10.18 -5.69
C LEU A 391 -5.18 9.88 -4.51
N PHE A 392 -4.06 9.21 -4.76
CA PHE A 392 -2.95 9.07 -3.83
C PHE A 392 -1.70 9.68 -4.46
N SER A 393 -1.53 10.96 -4.25
CA SER A 393 -0.43 11.74 -4.83
C SER A 393 -0.38 13.12 -4.17
N GLY A 394 0.76 13.80 -4.29
CA GLY A 394 0.93 15.16 -3.80
C GLY A 394 2.30 15.71 -4.16
N LEU A 395 2.54 16.99 -3.90
CA LEU A 395 3.88 17.54 -3.91
C LEU A 395 4.64 17.08 -2.67
N GLY A 396 5.96 17.29 -2.69
CA GLY A 396 6.85 16.95 -1.58
C GLY A 396 7.63 15.66 -1.80
N TYR A 397 8.72 15.57 -1.09
CA TYR A 397 9.63 14.44 -1.10
C TYR A 397 9.80 13.86 0.31
N GLY A 398 9.75 12.56 0.38
CA GLY A 398 10.10 11.78 1.55
C GLY A 398 10.67 10.43 1.12
N THR A 399 11.42 9.83 2.00
CA THR A 399 12.04 8.51 1.77
C THR A 399 12.22 7.75 3.07
N GLY A 400 12.56 6.47 2.96
CA GLY A 400 12.80 5.62 4.12
C GLY A 400 11.52 5.10 4.78
N ALA A 401 10.36 5.16 4.11
CA ALA A 401 9.17 4.46 4.58
C ALA A 401 9.52 3.00 4.91
N HIS A 402 9.10 2.49 6.07
CA HIS A 402 9.41 1.17 6.63
C HIS A 402 10.90 0.92 6.96
N ALA A 403 11.81 1.89 6.75
CA ALA A 403 13.23 1.78 7.05
C ALA A 403 13.67 2.76 8.16
N PRO A 404 14.83 2.57 8.80
CA PRO A 404 15.41 3.57 9.68
C PRO A 404 15.71 4.89 8.94
N ASN A 405 15.67 5.98 9.70
CA ASN A 405 15.90 7.35 9.19
C ASN A 405 14.87 7.81 8.14
N GLU A 406 13.62 7.34 8.28
CA GLU A 406 12.50 7.87 7.52
C GLU A 406 12.43 9.38 7.66
N LEU A 407 12.23 10.09 6.53
CA LEU A 407 12.25 11.55 6.51
C LEU A 407 11.25 12.14 5.51
N MET A 408 10.84 13.38 5.79
CA MET A 408 10.11 14.25 4.87
C MET A 408 10.85 15.60 4.74
N LEU A 409 11.05 16.07 3.51
CA LEU A 409 11.64 17.36 3.24
C LEU A 409 10.65 18.49 3.57
N VAL A 410 11.05 19.38 4.48
CA VAL A 410 10.21 20.51 4.90
C VAL A 410 10.70 21.86 4.38
N ARG A 411 12.00 22.03 4.23
CA ARG A 411 12.60 23.24 3.67
C ARG A 411 13.73 22.88 2.70
N PRO A 412 13.44 22.85 1.40
CA PRO A 412 14.44 22.50 0.39
C PRO A 412 15.56 23.55 0.30
N VAL A 413 16.73 23.15 -0.23
CA VAL A 413 17.79 24.10 -0.59
C VAL A 413 17.33 25.04 -1.68
N ALA A 414 17.92 26.23 -1.74
CA ALA A 414 17.62 27.23 -2.76
C ALA A 414 17.85 26.65 -4.17
N GLY A 415 16.88 26.88 -5.06
CA GLY A 415 16.93 26.37 -6.45
C GLY A 415 16.44 24.92 -6.62
N SER A 416 16.03 24.25 -5.55
CA SER A 416 15.39 22.93 -5.63
C SER A 416 14.09 22.99 -6.43
N ARG A 417 13.80 21.91 -7.16
CA ARG A 417 12.48 21.69 -7.81
C ARG A 417 11.52 20.91 -6.92
N VAL A 418 11.99 20.44 -5.79
CA VAL A 418 11.15 19.72 -4.81
C VAL A 418 10.43 20.75 -3.95
N ALA A 419 9.15 20.55 -3.73
CA ALA A 419 8.31 21.38 -2.88
C ALA A 419 8.70 21.21 -1.40
N GLY A 420 8.80 22.32 -0.68
CA GLY A 420 8.84 22.32 0.77
C GLY A 420 7.43 22.30 1.38
N LEU A 421 7.33 22.30 2.71
CA LEU A 421 6.06 22.19 3.43
C LEU A 421 5.05 23.27 2.99
N ALA A 422 5.49 24.52 2.83
CA ALA A 422 4.61 25.60 2.41
C ALA A 422 4.04 25.42 1.00
N GLU A 423 4.83 24.90 0.06
CA GLU A 423 4.37 24.59 -1.30
C GLU A 423 3.43 23.39 -1.31
N ILE A 424 3.69 22.37 -0.48
CA ILE A 424 2.79 21.21 -0.30
C ILE A 424 1.43 21.70 0.19
N GLU A 425 1.39 22.49 1.26
CA GLU A 425 0.14 23.06 1.82
C GLU A 425 -0.61 23.89 0.77
N LYS A 426 0.08 24.79 0.05
CA LYS A 426 -0.53 25.57 -1.04
C LYS A 426 -1.10 24.68 -2.14
N SER A 427 -0.42 23.58 -2.49
CA SER A 427 -0.91 22.64 -3.51
C SER A 427 -2.21 21.96 -3.07
N TYR A 428 -2.36 21.67 -1.79
CA TYR A 428 -3.60 21.10 -1.24
C TYR A 428 -4.73 22.14 -1.21
N VAL A 429 -4.41 23.39 -0.92
CA VAL A 429 -5.38 24.49 -1.11
C VAL A 429 -5.85 24.54 -2.55
N ASP A 430 -4.93 24.56 -3.51
CA ASP A 430 -5.25 24.58 -4.94
C ASP A 430 -6.07 23.35 -5.38
N LEU A 431 -5.79 22.17 -4.83
CA LEU A 431 -6.54 20.95 -5.13
C LEU A 431 -8.02 21.07 -4.71
N LEU A 432 -8.27 21.60 -3.50
CA LEU A 432 -9.63 21.78 -3.00
C LEU A 432 -10.42 22.78 -3.83
N PHE A 433 -9.81 23.90 -4.26
CA PHE A 433 -10.43 24.87 -5.16
C PHE A 433 -10.63 24.32 -6.58
N ALA A 434 -9.68 23.56 -7.10
CA ALA A 434 -9.80 22.88 -8.40
C ALA A 434 -10.95 21.85 -8.40
N LEU A 435 -11.09 21.07 -7.32
CA LEU A 435 -12.18 20.11 -7.16
C LEU A 435 -13.53 20.79 -7.09
N ARG A 436 -13.65 21.93 -6.38
CA ARG A 436 -14.87 22.74 -6.35
C ARG A 436 -15.36 23.10 -7.75
N SER A 437 -14.43 23.40 -8.64
CA SER A 437 -14.71 23.87 -10.01
C SER A 437 -14.82 22.72 -11.03
N ALA A 438 -14.51 21.49 -10.65
CA ALA A 438 -14.55 20.34 -11.55
C ALA A 438 -15.97 19.99 -11.98
N ALA A 439 -16.14 19.52 -13.23
CA ALA A 439 -17.43 19.00 -13.67
C ALA A 439 -17.85 17.77 -12.83
N PRO A 440 -19.17 17.53 -12.65
CA PRO A 440 -19.63 16.33 -11.97
C PRO A 440 -19.07 15.06 -12.60
N ALA A 441 -18.67 14.09 -11.79
CA ALA A 441 -18.41 12.75 -12.30
C ALA A 441 -19.71 12.22 -12.93
N SER A 442 -19.63 11.66 -14.14
CA SER A 442 -20.73 10.89 -14.68
C SER A 442 -20.90 9.65 -13.78
N ARG A 443 -21.90 9.68 -12.91
CA ARG A 443 -22.27 8.50 -12.11
C ARG A 443 -22.72 7.42 -13.09
N ARG A 444 -21.96 6.33 -13.22
CA ARG A 444 -22.35 5.12 -13.96
C ARG A 444 -23.19 4.21 -13.08
#